data_24f4297ed1c85cf3f07cfe4baf120c6d
#
_entry.id   24f4297ed1c85cf3f07cfe4baf120c6d
#
_cell.length_a   1.000
_cell.length_b   1.000
_cell.length_c   1.000
_cell.angle_alpha   90.00
_cell.angle_beta   90.00
_cell.angle_gamma   90.00
#
_symmetry.space_group_name_H-M   'P 1'
#
loop_
_entity.id
_entity.type
_entity.pdbx_description
1 polymer ?
#
loop_
_entity_poly.entity_id
_entity_poly.type
_entity_poly.pdbx_seq_one_letter_code
_entity_poly.pdbx_strand_id
1 'polypeptide(L)'
;KTAAGKLEQMYPQVRLRQHVAFIALSSIFPAPWFRATGRINQQQLMRLKFVLTDPALAQYCKVLLIHHPITMTHTSKRKSLLNHADLCAMLRQYPVDLVLHGHGHTRTMDYLICDDGRATPVVGMASSSSTSKSRLQQAEFKLFNIHNAQKNWNISMQSYVFDNSTEQFKP
;
A
#
# COMPACT_ATOMS: atom_id res chain seq x y z
N LYS A 1 8.33 -8.86 -26.69
CA LYS A 1 8.00 -8.28 -25.37
C LYS A 1 7.31 -9.35 -24.55
N THR A 2 7.88 -9.75 -23.41
CA THR A 2 7.32 -10.75 -22.49
C THR A 2 6.00 -10.27 -21.88
N ALA A 3 5.13 -11.18 -21.45
CA ALA A 3 3.86 -10.84 -20.80
C ALA A 3 4.08 -9.92 -19.57
N ALA A 4 5.17 -10.12 -18.83
CA ALA A 4 5.59 -9.26 -17.73
C ALA A 4 5.82 -7.80 -18.17
N GLY A 5 6.50 -7.57 -19.29
CA GLY A 5 6.74 -6.22 -19.79
C GLY A 5 5.48 -5.50 -20.31
N LYS A 6 4.45 -6.25 -20.73
CA LYS A 6 3.14 -5.67 -21.05
C LYS A 6 2.36 -5.28 -19.77
N LEU A 7 2.42 -6.09 -18.72
CA LEU A 7 1.79 -5.80 -17.43
C LEU A 7 2.39 -4.55 -16.78
N GLU A 8 3.72 -4.39 -16.81
CA GLU A 8 4.39 -3.19 -16.27
C GLU A 8 3.96 -1.88 -16.94
N GLN A 9 3.59 -1.92 -18.24
CA GLN A 9 3.10 -0.74 -18.97
C GLN A 9 1.68 -0.32 -18.54
N MET A 10 0.92 -1.21 -17.88
CA MET A 10 -0.45 -0.95 -17.42
C MET A 10 -0.51 -0.19 -16.07
N TYR A 11 0.62 -0.05 -15.35
CA TYR A 11 0.66 0.58 -14.04
C TYR A 11 1.33 1.96 -14.09
N PRO A 12 0.91 2.91 -13.20
CA PRO A 12 -0.13 2.77 -12.18
C PRO A 12 -1.53 2.63 -12.81
N GLN A 13 -2.41 1.83 -12.17
CA GLN A 13 -3.82 1.82 -12.47
C GLN A 13 -4.59 2.72 -11.51
N VAL A 14 -5.50 3.53 -12.03
CA VAL A 14 -6.36 4.39 -11.21
C VAL A 14 -7.80 3.91 -11.33
N ARG A 15 -8.47 3.75 -10.17
CA ARG A 15 -9.89 3.43 -10.07
C ARG A 15 -10.57 4.40 -9.12
N LEU A 16 -11.56 5.11 -9.63
CA LEU A 16 -12.37 6.03 -8.83
C LEU A 16 -13.59 5.30 -8.26
N ARG A 17 -13.85 5.49 -6.98
CA ARG A 17 -15.06 5.00 -6.30
C ARG A 17 -15.51 6.09 -5.33
N GLN A 18 -16.68 6.67 -5.58
CA GLN A 18 -17.18 7.82 -4.83
C GLN A 18 -16.12 8.92 -4.72
N HIS A 19 -15.58 9.15 -3.54
CA HIS A 19 -14.57 10.18 -3.26
C HIS A 19 -13.15 9.62 -3.11
N VAL A 20 -12.92 8.36 -3.48
CA VAL A 20 -11.62 7.70 -3.32
C VAL A 20 -11.01 7.39 -4.69
N ALA A 21 -9.75 7.76 -4.87
CA ALA A 21 -8.91 7.36 -5.98
C ALA A 21 -7.96 6.24 -5.51
N PHE A 22 -8.26 5.00 -5.91
CA PHE A 22 -7.35 3.87 -5.70
C PHE A 22 -6.29 3.89 -6.78
N ILE A 23 -5.02 3.99 -6.37
CA ILE A 23 -3.84 4.06 -7.24
C ILE A 23 -3.03 2.79 -7.02
N ALA A 24 -3.10 1.84 -7.93
CA ALA A 24 -2.40 0.57 -7.81
C ALA A 24 -1.05 0.60 -8.52
N LEU A 25 -0.01 0.11 -7.84
CA LEU A 25 1.34 -0.08 -8.37
C LEU A 25 1.66 -1.57 -8.50
N SER A 26 2.42 -1.91 -9.53
CA SER A 26 3.03 -3.23 -9.67
C SER A 26 4.46 -3.19 -9.15
N SER A 27 4.76 -4.03 -8.18
CA SER A 27 6.11 -4.24 -7.67
C SER A 27 6.70 -5.60 -8.10
N ILE A 28 6.12 -6.21 -9.15
CA ILE A 28 6.60 -7.47 -9.73
C ILE A 28 7.97 -7.24 -10.34
N PHE A 29 8.94 -8.05 -9.92
CA PHE A 29 10.31 -8.01 -10.40
C PHE A 29 10.91 -9.42 -10.43
N PRO A 30 11.62 -9.82 -11.48
CA PRO A 30 12.32 -11.08 -11.51
C PRO A 30 13.36 -11.14 -10.39
N ALA A 31 13.12 -11.96 -9.38
CA ALA A 31 14.01 -12.12 -8.24
C ALA A 31 14.67 -13.51 -8.25
N PRO A 32 15.91 -13.66 -7.71
CA PRO A 32 16.52 -14.96 -7.52
C PRO A 32 15.63 -15.89 -6.67
N TRP A 33 15.75 -17.21 -6.89
CA TRP A 33 14.93 -18.26 -6.30
C TRP A 33 14.66 -18.13 -4.77
N PHE A 34 15.61 -17.60 -4.01
CA PHE A 34 15.52 -17.47 -2.55
C PHE A 34 15.15 -16.06 -2.06
N ARG A 35 14.72 -15.17 -2.97
CA ARG A 35 14.30 -13.80 -2.64
C ARG A 35 12.91 -13.54 -3.16
N ALA A 36 12.12 -12.85 -2.36
CA ALA A 36 10.80 -12.35 -2.73
C ALA A 36 10.82 -10.82 -2.68
N THR A 37 11.77 -10.21 -3.41
CA THR A 37 11.93 -8.77 -3.50
C THR A 37 11.09 -8.20 -4.62
N GLY A 38 10.59 -6.97 -4.43
CA GLY A 38 9.92 -6.20 -5.46
C GLY A 38 10.76 -5.04 -5.98
N ARG A 39 10.36 -4.48 -7.11
CA ARG A 39 10.91 -3.25 -7.65
C ARG A 39 9.87 -2.51 -8.47
N ILE A 40 9.86 -1.19 -8.40
CA ILE A 40 9.09 -0.33 -9.29
C ILE A 40 10.04 0.23 -10.34
N ASN A 41 9.72 0.09 -11.63
CA ASN A 41 10.55 0.64 -12.68
C ASN A 41 10.39 2.17 -12.79
N GLN A 42 11.39 2.84 -13.38
CA GLN A 42 11.44 4.30 -13.50
C GLN A 42 10.25 4.87 -14.30
N GLN A 43 9.80 4.16 -15.33
CA GLN A 43 8.66 4.61 -16.13
C GLN A 43 7.36 4.61 -15.28
N GLN A 44 7.19 3.61 -14.41
CA GLN A 44 6.04 3.58 -13.50
C GLN A 44 6.11 4.70 -12.46
N LEU A 45 7.30 5.00 -11.93
CA LEU A 45 7.50 6.16 -11.03
C LEU A 45 7.18 7.49 -11.73
N MET A 46 7.65 7.69 -12.96
CA MET A 46 7.31 8.90 -13.73
C MET A 46 5.78 9.02 -13.95
N ARG A 47 5.12 7.93 -14.36
CA ARG A 47 3.67 7.93 -14.54
C ARG A 47 2.92 8.16 -13.21
N LEU A 48 3.43 7.62 -12.09
CA LEU A 48 2.87 7.88 -10.78
C LEU A 48 2.91 9.38 -10.44
N LYS A 49 4.03 10.05 -10.72
CA LYS A 49 4.12 11.51 -10.55
C LYS A 49 3.01 12.24 -11.31
N PHE A 50 2.80 11.92 -12.60
CA PHE A 50 1.72 12.53 -13.38
C PHE A 50 0.34 12.29 -12.75
N VAL A 51 0.06 11.06 -12.29
CA VAL A 51 -1.19 10.73 -11.60
C VAL A 51 -1.35 11.54 -10.31
N LEU A 52 -0.30 11.65 -9.49
CA LEU A 52 -0.37 12.35 -8.20
C LEU A 52 -0.50 13.87 -8.35
N THR A 53 -0.02 14.43 -9.47
CA THR A 53 -0.11 15.87 -9.78
C THR A 53 -1.30 16.23 -10.67
N ASP A 54 -2.14 15.27 -11.07
CA ASP A 54 -3.32 15.52 -11.89
C ASP A 54 -4.36 16.34 -11.10
N PRO A 55 -4.73 17.56 -11.57
CA PRO A 55 -5.75 18.37 -10.92
C PRO A 55 -7.11 17.68 -10.79
N ALA A 56 -7.45 16.76 -11.72
CA ALA A 56 -8.69 16.00 -11.66
C ALA A 56 -8.76 15.10 -10.41
N LEU A 57 -7.61 14.73 -9.83
CA LEU A 57 -7.54 13.92 -8.63
C LEU A 57 -7.36 14.74 -7.34
N ALA A 58 -7.31 16.08 -7.43
CA ALA A 58 -7.06 16.93 -6.25
C ALA A 58 -8.17 16.82 -5.18
N GLN A 59 -9.39 16.53 -5.60
CA GLN A 59 -10.56 16.41 -4.70
C GLN A 59 -10.81 15.00 -4.16
N TYR A 60 -9.96 14.01 -4.52
CA TYR A 60 -10.13 12.62 -4.10
C TYR A 60 -9.19 12.26 -2.96
N CYS A 61 -9.66 11.41 -2.04
CA CYS A 61 -8.80 10.67 -1.13
C CYS A 61 -7.95 9.69 -1.94
N LYS A 62 -6.64 9.88 -1.93
CA LYS A 62 -5.69 9.05 -2.69
C LYS A 62 -5.24 7.87 -1.84
N VAL A 63 -5.63 6.66 -2.22
CA VAL A 63 -5.23 5.42 -1.58
C VAL A 63 -4.27 4.67 -2.50
N LEU A 64 -3.00 4.56 -2.08
CA LEU A 64 -1.98 3.83 -2.82
C LEU A 64 -2.01 2.34 -2.44
N LEU A 65 -2.08 1.49 -3.45
CA LEU A 65 -2.06 0.03 -3.30
C LEU A 65 -0.76 -0.52 -3.88
N ILE A 66 0.00 -1.25 -3.09
CA ILE A 66 1.23 -1.90 -3.53
C ILE A 66 1.39 -3.25 -2.81
N HIS A 67 1.99 -4.26 -3.46
CA HIS A 67 2.19 -5.55 -2.81
C HIS A 67 3.28 -5.52 -1.74
N HIS A 68 4.47 -4.97 -2.06
CA HIS A 68 5.61 -4.94 -1.14
C HIS A 68 5.54 -3.72 -0.19
N PRO A 69 5.98 -3.89 1.08
CA PRO A 69 6.06 -2.77 2.02
C PRO A 69 7.03 -1.70 1.51
N ILE A 70 6.66 -0.43 1.73
CA ILE A 70 7.48 0.73 1.36
C ILE A 70 8.39 1.18 2.50
N THR A 71 8.11 0.75 3.73
CA THR A 71 8.93 0.99 4.92
C THR A 71 9.77 -0.24 5.24
N MET A 72 10.92 -0.03 5.89
CA MET A 72 11.84 -1.11 6.27
C MET A 72 11.70 -1.54 7.73
N THR A 73 10.82 -0.91 8.50
CA THR A 73 10.66 -1.11 9.95
C THR A 73 10.35 -2.56 10.33
N HIS A 74 9.54 -3.24 9.51
CA HIS A 74 9.07 -4.61 9.77
C HIS A 74 9.39 -5.58 8.62
N THR A 75 10.36 -5.23 7.77
CA THR A 75 10.62 -5.98 6.54
C THR A 75 12.08 -6.43 6.45
N SER A 76 12.29 -7.71 6.16
CA SER A 76 13.63 -8.21 5.88
C SER A 76 14.12 -7.80 4.49
N LYS A 77 15.44 -7.65 4.32
CA LYS A 77 16.06 -7.36 3.00
C LYS A 77 15.66 -8.35 1.90
N ARG A 78 15.29 -9.59 2.26
CA ARG A 78 14.88 -10.64 1.30
C ARG A 78 13.45 -10.44 0.78
N LYS A 79 12.62 -9.65 1.47
CA LYS A 79 11.22 -9.38 1.16
C LYS A 79 10.94 -7.91 0.90
N SER A 80 11.96 -7.08 0.73
CA SER A 80 11.80 -5.63 0.60
C SER A 80 11.51 -5.19 -0.83
N LEU A 81 10.95 -4.00 -0.95
CA LEU A 81 10.94 -3.23 -2.18
C LEU A 81 12.36 -2.65 -2.38
N LEU A 82 13.08 -3.07 -3.42
CA LEU A 82 14.49 -2.72 -3.64
C LEU A 82 14.73 -1.21 -3.75
N ASN A 83 13.81 -0.51 -4.38
CA ASN A 83 13.88 0.94 -4.52
C ASN A 83 12.79 1.67 -3.71
N HIS A 84 12.54 1.21 -2.50
CA HIS A 84 11.59 1.85 -1.58
C HIS A 84 11.93 3.32 -1.32
N ALA A 85 13.23 3.67 -1.27
CA ALA A 85 13.67 5.04 -1.04
C ALA A 85 13.19 6.01 -2.13
N ASP A 86 13.25 5.61 -3.41
CA ASP A 86 12.78 6.42 -4.54
C ASP A 86 11.26 6.66 -4.46
N LEU A 87 10.50 5.59 -4.14
CA LEU A 87 9.05 5.71 -3.95
C LEU A 87 8.71 6.59 -2.75
N CYS A 88 9.38 6.39 -1.61
CA CYS A 88 9.16 7.23 -0.43
C CYS A 88 9.51 8.70 -0.69
N ALA A 89 10.61 9.00 -1.39
CA ALA A 89 10.95 10.37 -1.77
C ALA A 89 9.86 11.02 -2.63
N MET A 90 9.33 10.28 -3.61
CA MET A 90 8.21 10.75 -4.43
C MET A 90 6.94 10.99 -3.60
N LEU A 91 6.57 10.08 -2.71
CA LEU A 91 5.38 10.21 -1.87
C LEU A 91 5.51 11.30 -0.80
N ARG A 92 6.73 11.64 -0.39
CA ARG A 92 6.96 12.83 0.48
C ARG A 92 6.65 14.12 -0.25
N GLN A 93 7.10 14.24 -1.49
CA GLN A 93 6.88 15.42 -2.32
C GLN A 93 5.45 15.51 -2.86
N TYR A 94 4.84 14.37 -3.19
CA TYR A 94 3.47 14.27 -3.74
C TYR A 94 2.64 13.31 -2.89
N PRO A 95 2.13 13.76 -1.74
CA PRO A 95 1.52 12.87 -0.76
C PRO A 95 0.24 12.19 -1.24
N VAL A 96 0.03 10.98 -0.72
CA VAL A 96 -1.24 10.25 -0.73
C VAL A 96 -1.82 10.22 0.69
N ASP A 97 -3.10 9.90 0.82
CA ASP A 97 -3.78 9.94 2.12
C ASP A 97 -3.64 8.62 2.89
N LEU A 98 -3.39 7.51 2.16
CA LEU A 98 -3.21 6.18 2.75
C LEU A 98 -2.37 5.31 1.82
N VAL A 99 -1.48 4.48 2.40
CA VAL A 99 -0.78 3.41 1.69
C VAL A 99 -1.18 2.07 2.28
N LEU A 100 -1.61 1.13 1.42
CA LEU A 100 -1.94 -0.23 1.79
C LEU A 100 -0.98 -1.21 1.11
N HIS A 101 -0.42 -2.14 1.90
CA HIS A 101 0.46 -3.17 1.37
C HIS A 101 0.23 -4.54 2.04
N GLY A 102 0.79 -5.58 1.44
CA GLY A 102 0.75 -6.95 1.95
C GLY A 102 2.14 -7.54 2.10
N HIS A 103 2.37 -8.68 1.47
CA HIS A 103 3.64 -9.42 1.32
C HIS A 103 4.23 -9.99 2.61
N GLY A 104 4.32 -9.22 3.67
CA GLY A 104 4.88 -9.66 4.96
C GLY A 104 4.02 -10.67 5.71
N HIS A 105 2.76 -10.82 5.31
CA HIS A 105 1.73 -11.60 6.03
C HIS A 105 1.65 -11.22 7.52
N THR A 106 2.00 -9.98 7.82
CA THR A 106 2.09 -9.47 9.20
C THR A 106 1.38 -8.13 9.27
N ARG A 107 0.63 -7.94 10.33
CA ARG A 107 -0.01 -6.67 10.66
C ARG A 107 1.04 -5.63 11.02
N THR A 108 1.08 -4.53 10.28
CA THR A 108 1.99 -3.42 10.55
C THR A 108 1.28 -2.08 10.40
N MET A 109 1.76 -1.08 11.12
CA MET A 109 1.33 0.30 11.02
C MET A 109 2.55 1.20 11.14
N ASP A 110 2.84 1.94 10.09
CA ASP A 110 3.91 2.93 9.99
C ASP A 110 3.37 4.26 9.51
N TYR A 111 4.19 5.28 9.51
CA TYR A 111 3.87 6.60 8.96
C TYR A 111 4.99 7.10 8.06
N LEU A 112 4.62 7.64 6.91
CA LEU A 112 5.53 8.39 6.05
C LEU A 112 5.33 9.88 6.31
N ILE A 113 6.34 10.53 6.87
CA ILE A 113 6.30 12.00 7.06
C ILE A 113 6.60 12.66 5.73
N CYS A 114 5.68 13.48 5.27
CA CYS A 114 5.73 14.18 3.99
C CYS A 114 6.35 15.57 4.13
N ASP A 115 6.77 16.16 3.01
CA ASP A 115 7.45 17.47 2.99
C ASP A 115 6.53 18.62 3.42
N ASP A 116 5.21 18.43 3.31
CA ASP A 116 4.18 19.37 3.79
C ASP A 116 3.82 19.18 5.29
N GLY A 117 4.51 18.30 6.00
CA GLY A 117 4.30 17.98 7.41
C GLY A 117 3.22 16.95 7.69
N ARG A 118 2.49 16.47 6.69
CA ARG A 118 1.51 15.40 6.88
C ARG A 118 2.19 14.07 7.19
N ALA A 119 1.53 13.26 8.02
CA ALA A 119 1.92 11.88 8.30
C ALA A 119 0.97 10.92 7.55
N THR A 120 1.41 10.42 6.40
CA THR A 120 0.64 9.43 5.63
C THR A 120 0.70 8.05 6.30
N PRO A 121 -0.44 7.45 6.68
CA PRO A 121 -0.46 6.11 7.23
C PRO A 121 -0.01 5.07 6.18
N VAL A 122 0.84 4.13 6.62
CA VAL A 122 1.31 2.98 5.82
C VAL A 122 0.88 1.71 6.54
N VAL A 123 -0.13 1.03 6.02
CA VAL A 123 -0.79 -0.09 6.68
C VAL A 123 -0.46 -1.39 5.96
N GLY A 124 0.20 -2.30 6.67
CA GLY A 124 0.40 -3.67 6.24
C GLY A 124 -0.65 -4.61 6.84
N MET A 125 -1.09 -5.58 6.04
CA MET A 125 -2.14 -6.51 6.44
C MET A 125 -1.63 -7.96 6.45
N ALA A 126 -2.11 -8.75 7.42
CA ALA A 126 -2.02 -10.20 7.36
C ALA A 126 -2.98 -10.74 6.29
N SER A 127 -2.79 -12.00 5.90
CA SER A 127 -3.72 -12.65 4.97
C SER A 127 -5.07 -12.92 5.65
N SER A 128 -6.17 -12.66 4.96
CA SER A 128 -7.52 -12.99 5.45
C SER A 128 -7.79 -14.49 5.54
N SER A 129 -6.93 -15.33 4.97
CA SER A 129 -6.99 -16.80 5.00
C SER A 129 -5.84 -17.43 5.79
N SER A 130 -5.15 -16.66 6.63
CA SER A 130 -4.02 -17.16 7.42
C SER A 130 -4.50 -18.14 8.50
N THR A 131 -3.83 -19.30 8.60
CA THR A 131 -4.02 -20.28 9.68
C THR A 131 -2.99 -20.12 10.80
N SER A 132 -2.17 -19.06 10.76
CA SER A 132 -1.13 -18.81 11.76
C SER A 132 -1.73 -18.55 13.14
N LYS A 133 -1.15 -19.14 14.18
CA LYS A 133 -1.46 -18.87 15.58
C LYS A 133 -0.75 -17.63 16.13
N SER A 134 0.22 -17.07 15.38
CA SER A 134 0.90 -15.83 15.76
C SER A 134 -0.07 -14.64 15.69
N ARG A 135 -0.20 -13.91 16.79
CA ARG A 135 -1.12 -12.76 16.93
C ARG A 135 -0.97 -11.73 15.81
N LEU A 136 0.23 -11.52 15.28
CA LEU A 136 0.49 -10.55 14.21
C LEU A 136 0.22 -11.11 12.80
N GLN A 137 0.00 -12.43 12.68
CA GLN A 137 -0.21 -13.13 11.41
C GLN A 137 -1.56 -13.85 11.34
N GLN A 138 -2.41 -13.73 12.36
CA GLN A 138 -3.78 -14.25 12.31
C GLN A 138 -4.53 -13.64 11.14
N ALA A 139 -5.49 -14.40 10.60
CA ALA A 139 -6.36 -13.90 9.55
C ALA A 139 -7.07 -12.62 9.99
N GLU A 140 -7.02 -11.60 9.15
CA GLU A 140 -7.67 -10.32 9.44
C GLU A 140 -8.23 -9.66 8.17
N PHE A 141 -9.20 -8.80 8.38
CA PHE A 141 -9.59 -7.77 7.42
C PHE A 141 -9.76 -6.41 8.13
N LYS A 142 -9.73 -5.34 7.36
CA LYS A 142 -9.88 -3.99 7.90
C LYS A 142 -10.99 -3.26 7.16
N LEU A 143 -11.79 -2.53 7.94
CA LEU A 143 -12.75 -1.56 7.41
C LEU A 143 -12.16 -0.16 7.57
N PHE A 144 -12.18 0.59 6.48
CA PHE A 144 -11.76 1.99 6.46
C PHE A 144 -13.00 2.86 6.25
N ASN A 145 -13.25 3.78 7.17
CA ASN A 145 -14.23 4.84 7.00
C ASN A 145 -13.50 6.11 6.56
N ILE A 146 -13.83 6.63 5.39
CA ILE A 146 -13.17 7.77 4.76
C ILE A 146 -14.18 8.90 4.63
N HIS A 147 -13.93 10.01 5.31
CA HIS A 147 -14.79 11.18 5.32
C HIS A 147 -14.01 12.43 4.90
N ASN A 148 -14.66 13.30 4.12
CA ASN A 148 -14.11 14.61 3.81
C ASN A 148 -14.28 15.53 5.03
N ALA A 149 -13.19 16.04 5.57
CA ALA A 149 -13.16 17.00 6.68
C ALA A 149 -12.64 18.36 6.17
N GLN A 150 -13.47 19.08 5.42
CA GLN A 150 -13.21 20.40 4.84
C GLN A 150 -12.04 20.47 3.87
N LYS A 151 -10.78 20.32 4.33
CA LYS A 151 -9.57 20.37 3.49
C LYS A 151 -8.74 19.08 3.53
N ASN A 152 -9.06 18.18 4.45
CA ASN A 152 -8.32 16.95 4.69
C ASN A 152 -9.25 15.75 4.69
N TRP A 153 -8.69 14.57 4.46
CA TRP A 153 -9.41 13.31 4.61
C TRP A 153 -9.24 12.76 6.02
N ASN A 154 -10.35 12.49 6.69
CA ASN A 154 -10.35 11.76 7.94
C ASN A 154 -10.54 10.27 7.63
N ILE A 155 -9.54 9.48 7.99
CA ILE A 155 -9.51 8.03 7.72
C ILE A 155 -9.48 7.31 9.08
N SER A 156 -10.57 6.66 9.45
CA SER A 156 -10.59 5.75 10.59
C SER A 156 -10.53 4.31 10.12
N MET A 157 -9.89 3.45 10.92
CA MET A 157 -9.66 2.05 10.61
C MET A 157 -10.12 1.17 11.75
N GLN A 158 -10.90 0.13 11.43
CA GLN A 158 -11.27 -0.92 12.36
C GLN A 158 -10.75 -2.26 11.84
N SER A 159 -10.00 -2.97 12.68
CA SER A 159 -9.47 -4.31 12.36
C SER A 159 -10.39 -5.39 12.90
N TYR A 160 -10.62 -6.42 12.10
CA TYR A 160 -11.35 -7.63 12.50
C TYR A 160 -10.39 -8.81 12.38
N VAL A 161 -10.16 -9.49 13.48
CA VAL A 161 -9.22 -10.61 13.60
C VAL A 161 -9.98 -11.91 13.77
N PHE A 162 -9.57 -12.95 13.08
CA PHE A 162 -10.19 -14.27 13.19
C PHE A 162 -9.86 -14.91 14.54
N ASP A 163 -10.90 -15.20 15.31
CA ASP A 163 -10.81 -15.93 16.58
C ASP A 163 -11.04 -17.42 16.33
N ASN A 164 -9.97 -18.20 16.45
CA ASN A 164 -10.02 -19.65 16.22
C ASN A 164 -10.90 -20.41 17.20
N SER A 165 -11.24 -19.84 18.37
CA SER A 165 -12.08 -20.49 19.38
C SER A 165 -13.57 -20.38 19.06
N THR A 166 -13.95 -19.30 18.39
CA THR A 166 -15.36 -19.02 18.02
C THR A 166 -15.61 -19.12 16.52
N GLU A 167 -14.55 -19.35 15.72
CA GLU A 167 -14.58 -19.38 14.25
C GLU A 167 -15.21 -18.13 13.62
N GLN A 168 -14.97 -16.96 14.24
CA GLN A 168 -15.55 -15.70 13.81
C GLN A 168 -14.49 -14.58 13.78
N PHE A 169 -14.71 -13.59 12.93
CA PHE A 169 -13.95 -12.35 12.97
C PHE A 169 -14.49 -11.43 14.06
N LYS A 170 -13.60 -10.98 14.95
CA LYS A 170 -13.90 -10.04 16.04
C LYS A 170 -13.13 -8.75 15.89
N PRO A 171 -13.70 -7.59 16.29
CA PRO A 171 -13.01 -6.30 16.29
C PRO A 171 -11.80 -6.27 17.23
#